data_08c7bbafad91652b4d83974e963062ea
#
_entry.id   08c7bbafad91652b4d83974e963062ea
#
_cell.length_a   1.000
_cell.length_b   1.000
_cell.length_c   1.000
_cell.angle_alpha   90.00
_cell.angle_beta   90.00
_cell.angle_gamma   90.00
#
_symmetry.space_group_name_H-M   'P 1'
#
loop_
_entity.id
_entity.type
_entity.pdbx_description
1 polymer ?
#
loop_
_entity_poly.entity_id
_entity_poly.type
_entity_poly.pdbx_seq_one_letter_code
_entity_poly.pdbx_strand_id
1 'polypeptide(L)'
;MIYTKGKAGHYMGNTDISVNTLPDANTENTTEHSTIFDDVFRTIAQKMPQLLIPLINEVFHTSYSEEEPFEQLRNEHYEKFGTVVTDSIIRIGSHIYHLECQSTKDETMVIRMFEYDISIALEHASFAKHAVWEIEFPQSCVLYIRNHRSLPDFHEAIVKFADGQKIRYRVPIIQAKKYTVDRIFENRLLILLPYHMLR
;
A
#
# COMPACT_ATOMS: atom_id res chain seq x y z
N MET A 1 49.30 -3.92 -29.03
CA MET A 1 50.02 -4.80 -30.01
C MET A 1 49.52 -6.21 -29.73
N ILE A 2 48.87 -6.78 -30.73
CA ILE A 2 48.60 -8.21 -31.04
C ILE A 2 47.44 -8.90 -30.25
N TYR A 3 46.34 -9.03 -30.97
CA TYR A 3 45.27 -10.02 -30.86
C TYR A 3 45.74 -11.44 -31.02
N THR A 4 45.19 -12.38 -30.26
CA THR A 4 45.04 -13.76 -30.77
C THR A 4 43.66 -14.31 -30.39
N LYS A 5 42.94 -14.76 -31.44
CA LYS A 5 41.69 -15.54 -31.42
C LYS A 5 41.95 -16.95 -30.90
N GLY A 6 41.05 -17.45 -30.06
CA GLY A 6 40.99 -18.85 -29.64
C GLY A 6 39.57 -19.39 -29.70
N LYS A 7 39.41 -20.44 -30.45
CA LYS A 7 38.30 -21.19 -31.00
C LYS A 7 37.13 -21.56 -30.05
N ALA A 8 35.97 -21.65 -30.69
CA ALA A 8 34.73 -22.26 -30.25
C ALA A 8 34.87 -23.72 -29.79
N GLY A 9 34.26 -24.05 -28.65
CA GLY A 9 33.94 -25.39 -28.21
C GLY A 9 32.42 -25.51 -28.04
N HIS A 10 31.85 -26.39 -28.87
CA HIS A 10 30.48 -26.87 -28.78
C HIS A 10 30.30 -27.66 -27.50
N TYR A 11 29.30 -27.30 -26.69
CA TYR A 11 28.66 -28.22 -25.78
C TYR A 11 27.13 -28.12 -25.98
N MET A 12 26.60 -29.20 -26.59
CA MET A 12 25.17 -29.52 -26.53
C MET A 12 24.85 -30.04 -25.14
N GLY A 13 23.84 -29.47 -24.54
CA GLY A 13 23.19 -29.98 -23.35
C GLY A 13 21.78 -29.38 -23.30
N ASN A 14 20.82 -30.12 -23.87
CA ASN A 14 19.39 -29.86 -23.70
C ASN A 14 19.05 -30.04 -22.24
N THR A 15 18.63 -28.96 -21.61
CA THR A 15 17.71 -29.01 -20.45
C THR A 15 16.59 -28.04 -20.74
N ASP A 16 15.42 -28.59 -21.04
CA ASP A 16 14.15 -27.86 -21.13
C ASP A 16 13.85 -27.24 -19.79
N ILE A 17 14.21 -25.98 -19.64
CA ILE A 17 13.65 -25.12 -18.61
C ILE A 17 12.38 -24.54 -19.21
N SER A 18 11.23 -25.09 -18.82
CA SER A 18 9.95 -24.47 -19.05
C SER A 18 9.94 -23.12 -18.33
N VAL A 19 10.25 -22.06 -19.08
CA VAL A 19 10.02 -20.70 -18.66
C VAL A 19 8.50 -20.53 -18.62
N ASN A 20 7.92 -20.53 -17.42
CA ASN A 20 6.60 -19.99 -17.21
C ASN A 20 6.65 -18.52 -17.60
N THR A 21 6.33 -18.23 -18.85
CA THR A 21 6.07 -16.88 -19.32
C THR A 21 4.88 -16.35 -18.52
N LEU A 22 5.15 -15.31 -17.76
CA LEU A 22 4.10 -14.42 -17.28
C LEU A 22 3.22 -14.06 -18.48
N PRO A 23 1.90 -14.00 -18.33
CA PRO A 23 1.04 -13.58 -19.42
C PRO A 23 1.48 -12.19 -19.88
N ASP A 24 1.60 -12.02 -21.19
CA ASP A 24 1.88 -10.75 -21.84
C ASP A 24 0.99 -9.67 -21.23
N ALA A 25 1.63 -8.65 -20.70
CA ALA A 25 0.95 -7.42 -20.31
C ALA A 25 0.40 -6.78 -21.59
N ASN A 26 -0.77 -7.23 -22.02
CA ASN A 26 -1.61 -6.43 -22.89
C ASN A 26 -1.88 -5.14 -22.13
N THR A 27 -1.29 -4.07 -22.60
CA THR A 27 -1.58 -2.69 -22.29
C THR A 27 -3.02 -2.38 -22.75
N GLU A 28 -4.00 -2.97 -22.11
CA GLU A 28 -5.29 -2.33 -21.99
C GLU A 28 -5.14 -1.27 -20.91
N ASN A 29 -5.34 -0.01 -21.31
CA ASN A 29 -5.60 1.11 -20.43
C ASN A 29 -6.81 0.71 -19.54
N THR A 30 -6.57 -0.03 -18.47
CA THR A 30 -7.47 -0.10 -17.35
C THR A 30 -7.35 1.23 -16.64
N THR A 31 -8.09 2.23 -17.13
CA THR A 31 -8.60 3.26 -16.25
C THR A 31 -9.28 2.49 -15.12
N GLU A 32 -8.61 2.37 -13.98
CA GLU A 32 -9.24 1.87 -12.76
C GLU A 32 -10.49 2.70 -12.58
N HIS A 33 -11.65 2.09 -12.82
CA HIS A 33 -12.93 2.74 -12.53
C HIS A 33 -13.04 2.81 -11.01
N SER A 34 -12.48 3.89 -10.45
CA SER A 34 -12.77 4.30 -9.09
C SER A 34 -14.28 4.22 -8.91
N THR A 35 -14.72 3.48 -7.89
CA THR A 35 -16.14 3.45 -7.60
C THR A 35 -16.51 4.73 -6.86
N ILE A 36 -17.79 5.11 -6.91
CA ILE A 36 -18.31 6.26 -6.16
C ILE A 36 -17.95 6.18 -4.66
N PHE A 37 -17.73 4.99 -4.14
CA PHE A 37 -17.34 4.76 -2.74
C PHE A 37 -15.89 5.15 -2.47
N ASP A 38 -14.99 4.84 -3.40
CA ASP A 38 -13.57 5.19 -3.30
C ASP A 38 -13.43 6.71 -3.39
N ASP A 39 -14.19 7.37 -4.28
CA ASP A 39 -14.24 8.83 -4.39
C ASP A 39 -14.78 9.49 -3.13
N VAL A 40 -15.80 8.90 -2.47
CA VAL A 40 -16.31 9.38 -1.19
C VAL A 40 -15.24 9.31 -0.11
N PHE A 41 -14.50 8.19 -0.01
CA PHE A 41 -13.40 8.07 0.96
C PHE A 41 -12.34 9.13 0.72
N ARG A 42 -11.85 9.24 -0.51
CA ARG A 42 -10.82 10.21 -0.89
C ARG A 42 -11.27 11.64 -0.61
N THR A 43 -12.52 11.96 -0.91
CA THR A 43 -13.09 13.30 -0.64
C THR A 43 -13.12 13.60 0.86
N ILE A 44 -13.58 12.64 1.68
CA ILE A 44 -13.62 12.82 3.15
C ILE A 44 -12.20 12.93 3.69
N ALA A 45 -11.29 12.05 3.29
CA ALA A 45 -9.90 12.05 3.71
C ALA A 45 -9.19 13.38 3.37
N GLN A 46 -9.50 13.97 2.21
CA GLN A 46 -8.92 15.25 1.79
C GLN A 46 -9.55 16.47 2.48
N LYS A 47 -10.87 16.47 2.70
CA LYS A 47 -11.59 17.64 3.22
C LYS A 47 -11.73 17.64 4.73
N MET A 48 -11.70 16.47 5.35
CA MET A 48 -11.88 16.27 6.79
C MET A 48 -10.87 15.24 7.32
N PRO A 49 -9.55 15.46 7.12
CA PRO A 49 -8.51 14.47 7.45
C PRO A 49 -8.47 14.11 8.93
N GLN A 50 -8.96 14.97 9.83
CA GLN A 50 -9.08 14.68 11.26
C GLN A 50 -9.95 13.44 11.54
N LEU A 51 -10.88 13.08 10.65
CA LEU A 51 -11.70 11.87 10.78
C LEU A 51 -10.91 10.57 10.58
N LEU A 52 -9.68 10.67 10.07
CA LEU A 52 -8.77 9.51 9.95
C LEU A 52 -8.10 9.15 11.30
N ILE A 53 -7.96 10.11 12.23
CA ILE A 53 -7.27 9.89 13.50
C ILE A 53 -7.91 8.75 14.32
N PRO A 54 -9.25 8.71 14.54
CA PRO A 54 -9.87 7.59 15.23
C PRO A 54 -9.68 6.25 14.50
N LEU A 55 -9.68 6.22 13.18
CA LEU A 55 -9.42 5.03 12.39
C LEU A 55 -7.97 4.55 12.57
N ILE A 56 -7.00 5.46 12.57
CA ILE A 56 -5.59 5.17 12.86
C ILE A 56 -5.45 4.59 14.26
N ASN A 57 -6.10 5.18 15.25
CA ASN A 57 -6.09 4.68 16.63
C ASN A 57 -6.62 3.24 16.70
N GLU A 58 -7.74 2.96 16.03
CA GLU A 58 -8.36 1.63 16.00
C GLU A 58 -7.43 0.58 15.35
N VAL A 59 -6.79 0.93 14.22
CA VAL A 59 -5.99 -0.02 13.42
C VAL A 59 -4.63 -0.28 14.02
N PHE A 60 -3.95 0.78 14.43
CA PHE A 60 -2.54 0.71 14.85
C PHE A 60 -2.39 0.73 16.37
N HIS A 61 -3.52 0.67 17.10
CA HIS A 61 -3.56 0.67 18.57
C HIS A 61 -2.83 1.87 19.18
N THR A 62 -2.97 3.03 18.54
CA THR A 62 -2.49 4.32 19.02
C THR A 62 -3.55 5.02 19.86
N SER A 63 -3.22 6.16 20.45
CA SER A 63 -4.13 6.94 21.30
C SER A 63 -4.01 8.44 21.05
N TYR A 64 -3.92 8.82 19.78
CA TYR A 64 -3.88 10.23 19.40
C TYR A 64 -5.17 10.93 19.78
N SER A 65 -5.05 12.17 20.24
CA SER A 65 -6.17 13.08 20.41
C SER A 65 -6.77 13.43 19.04
N GLU A 66 -8.08 13.72 18.97
CA GLU A 66 -8.68 14.26 17.73
C GLU A 66 -8.14 15.63 17.34
N GLU A 67 -7.57 16.35 18.30
CA GLU A 67 -6.92 17.63 18.11
C GLU A 67 -5.41 17.49 17.87
N GLU A 68 -4.90 16.23 17.75
CA GLU A 68 -3.48 15.99 17.51
C GLU A 68 -3.04 16.69 16.24
N PRO A 69 -1.97 17.47 16.29
CA PRO A 69 -1.42 18.11 15.09
C PRO A 69 -0.98 17.05 14.07
N PHE A 70 -1.43 17.19 12.85
CA PHE A 70 -1.04 16.31 11.75
C PHE A 70 -0.76 17.12 10.48
N GLU A 71 -0.01 16.51 9.58
CA GLU A 71 0.27 17.02 8.25
C GLU A 71 -0.32 16.07 7.21
N GLN A 72 -1.15 16.58 6.31
CA GLN A 72 -1.60 15.82 5.16
C GLN A 72 -0.51 15.87 4.09
N LEU A 73 0.05 14.71 3.76
CA LEU A 73 1.07 14.59 2.75
C LEU A 73 0.46 14.52 1.35
N ARG A 74 1.31 14.67 0.33
CA ARG A 74 0.88 14.56 -1.06
C ARG A 74 0.52 13.11 -1.38
N ASN A 75 -0.58 12.92 -2.06
CA ASN A 75 -1.06 11.60 -2.50
C ASN A 75 -0.55 11.20 -3.89
N GLU A 76 0.11 12.10 -4.62
CA GLU A 76 0.68 11.83 -5.94
C GLU A 76 2.20 11.64 -5.82
N HIS A 77 2.69 10.46 -6.22
CA HIS A 77 4.09 10.11 -6.21
C HIS A 77 4.58 9.93 -7.64
N TYR A 78 5.66 10.64 -7.99
CA TYR A 78 6.23 10.58 -9.32
C TYR A 78 7.28 9.47 -9.39
N GLU A 79 6.98 8.43 -10.13
CA GLU A 79 7.91 7.35 -10.40
C GLU A 79 8.48 7.43 -11.82
N LYS A 80 9.59 6.72 -12.05
CA LYS A 80 10.25 6.68 -13.37
C LYS A 80 9.32 6.15 -14.47
N PHE A 81 8.32 5.37 -14.14
CA PHE A 81 7.39 4.71 -15.07
C PHE A 81 5.94 5.19 -14.97
N GLY A 82 5.67 6.23 -14.20
CA GLY A 82 4.33 6.78 -14.07
C GLY A 82 4.09 7.56 -12.79
N THR A 83 2.85 7.97 -12.57
CA THR A 83 2.40 8.59 -11.33
C THR A 83 1.59 7.58 -10.54
N VAL A 84 1.99 7.35 -9.30
CA VAL A 84 1.23 6.57 -8.34
C VAL A 84 0.36 7.55 -7.55
N VAL A 85 -0.93 7.23 -7.41
CA VAL A 85 -1.88 8.03 -6.64
C VAL A 85 -2.42 7.18 -5.51
N THR A 86 -2.19 7.61 -4.27
CA THR A 86 -2.70 6.99 -3.05
C THR A 86 -3.97 7.68 -2.57
N ASP A 87 -4.78 7.00 -1.75
CA ASP A 87 -6.03 7.59 -1.27
C ASP A 87 -5.81 8.58 -0.12
N SER A 88 -4.95 8.24 0.84
CA SER A 88 -4.62 9.17 1.93
C SER A 88 -3.30 8.86 2.60
N ILE A 89 -2.48 9.90 2.79
CA ILE A 89 -1.24 9.83 3.56
C ILE A 89 -1.25 10.99 4.55
N ILE A 90 -1.06 10.69 5.84
CA ILE A 90 -0.92 11.70 6.88
C ILE A 90 0.28 11.41 7.76
N ARG A 91 0.91 12.49 8.27
CA ARG A 91 1.97 12.41 9.28
C ARG A 91 1.46 12.92 10.60
N ILE A 92 1.64 12.15 11.66
CA ILE A 92 1.36 12.51 13.05
C ILE A 92 2.66 12.37 13.84
N GLY A 93 3.22 13.47 14.30
CA GLY A 93 4.55 13.46 14.91
C GLY A 93 5.61 12.95 13.93
N SER A 94 6.33 11.88 14.30
CA SER A 94 7.34 11.22 13.45
C SER A 94 6.78 10.10 12.57
N HIS A 95 5.53 9.69 12.74
CA HIS A 95 4.97 8.53 12.05
C HIS A 95 4.17 8.94 10.82
N ILE A 96 4.35 8.18 9.73
CA ILE A 96 3.57 8.33 8.50
C ILE A 96 2.54 7.18 8.45
N TYR A 97 1.30 7.52 8.16
CA TYR A 97 0.16 6.61 8.01
C TYR A 97 -0.34 6.67 6.58
N HIS A 98 -0.46 5.52 5.96
CA HIS A 98 -0.98 5.36 4.60
C HIS A 98 -2.26 4.50 4.64
N LEU A 99 -3.37 5.07 4.18
CA LEU A 99 -4.67 4.41 4.19
C LEU A 99 -5.20 4.32 2.76
N GLU A 100 -5.45 3.10 2.32
CA GLU A 100 -6.06 2.80 1.02
C GLU A 100 -7.49 2.30 1.21
N CYS A 101 -8.39 2.72 0.33
CA CYS A 101 -9.79 2.33 0.32
C CYS A 101 -10.06 1.41 -0.87
N GLN A 102 -10.73 0.29 -0.64
CA GLN A 102 -11.05 -0.69 -1.68
C GLN A 102 -12.53 -1.09 -1.64
N SER A 103 -13.18 -1.03 -2.78
CA SER A 103 -14.56 -1.49 -2.96
C SER A 103 -14.65 -2.93 -3.46
N THR A 104 -13.59 -3.45 -4.08
CA THR A 104 -13.51 -4.81 -4.65
C THR A 104 -12.36 -5.60 -4.03
N LYS A 105 -12.49 -6.93 -4.04
CA LYS A 105 -11.38 -7.80 -3.63
C LYS A 105 -10.32 -7.78 -4.73
N ASP A 106 -9.09 -7.45 -4.36
CA ASP A 106 -7.92 -7.47 -5.22
C ASP A 106 -6.85 -8.37 -4.59
N GLU A 107 -6.47 -9.44 -5.27
CA GLU A 107 -5.45 -10.39 -4.78
C GLU A 107 -4.03 -9.82 -4.92
N THR A 108 -3.85 -8.82 -5.76
CA THR A 108 -2.58 -8.11 -5.95
C THR A 108 -2.39 -6.93 -5.00
N MET A 109 -3.38 -6.65 -4.16
CA MET A 109 -3.39 -5.48 -3.28
C MET A 109 -2.12 -5.35 -2.42
N VAL A 110 -1.55 -6.47 -1.95
CA VAL A 110 -0.31 -6.42 -1.17
C VAL A 110 0.88 -5.93 -2.00
N ILE A 111 0.91 -6.21 -3.29
CA ILE A 111 1.97 -5.74 -4.20
C ILE A 111 1.84 -4.24 -4.42
N ARG A 112 0.63 -3.76 -4.70
CA ARG A 112 0.33 -2.33 -4.83
C ARG A 112 0.70 -1.56 -3.55
N MET A 113 0.28 -2.06 -2.39
CA MET A 113 0.64 -1.45 -1.11
C MET A 113 2.15 -1.38 -0.90
N PHE A 114 2.88 -2.43 -1.29
CA PHE A 114 4.33 -2.45 -1.17
C PHE A 114 5.00 -1.41 -2.10
N GLU A 115 4.52 -1.26 -3.33
CA GLU A 115 4.98 -0.24 -4.27
C GLU A 115 4.71 1.17 -3.74
N TYR A 116 3.51 1.43 -3.22
CA TYR A 116 3.13 2.71 -2.64
C TYR A 116 3.99 3.05 -1.40
N ASP A 117 4.14 2.08 -0.51
CA ASP A 117 4.90 2.28 0.73
C ASP A 117 6.40 2.51 0.46
N ILE A 118 6.99 1.84 -0.56
CA ILE A 118 8.34 2.13 -1.02
C ILE A 118 8.44 3.56 -1.54
N SER A 119 7.50 4.00 -2.38
CA SER A 119 7.52 5.34 -2.94
C SER A 119 7.44 6.40 -1.85
N ILE A 120 6.52 6.24 -0.89
CA ILE A 120 6.40 7.10 0.29
C ILE A 120 7.70 7.10 1.11
N ALA A 121 8.24 5.91 1.39
CA ALA A 121 9.44 5.77 2.21
C ALA A 121 10.66 6.42 1.56
N LEU A 122 10.82 6.33 0.24
CA LEU A 122 11.92 6.94 -0.49
C LEU A 122 11.82 8.47 -0.53
N GLU A 123 10.61 9.04 -0.61
CA GLU A 123 10.42 10.50 -0.54
C GLU A 123 10.83 11.08 0.82
N HIS A 124 10.76 10.27 1.87
CA HIS A 124 11.09 10.67 3.24
C HIS A 124 12.39 10.05 3.76
N ALA A 125 13.16 9.40 2.89
CA ALA A 125 14.44 8.80 3.26
C ALA A 125 15.41 9.85 3.80
N SER A 126 16.11 9.53 4.87
CA SER A 126 17.08 10.39 5.52
C SER A 126 18.49 9.84 5.39
N PHE A 127 19.47 10.75 5.29
CA PHE A 127 20.87 10.38 5.23
C PHE A 127 21.43 10.31 6.65
N ALA A 128 21.73 9.10 7.10
CA ALA A 128 22.40 8.88 8.36
C ALA A 128 23.93 9.05 8.22
N LYS A 129 24.65 8.99 9.33
CA LYS A 129 26.12 9.07 9.32
C LYS A 129 26.74 7.89 8.57
N HIS A 130 27.95 8.08 8.01
CA HIS A 130 28.74 7.04 7.33
C HIS A 130 28.13 6.47 6.03
N ALA A 131 27.51 7.33 5.22
CA ALA A 131 26.93 6.98 3.92
C ALA A 131 25.82 5.91 3.97
N VAL A 132 25.09 5.85 5.09
CA VAL A 132 23.93 5.00 5.26
C VAL A 132 22.66 5.83 5.08
N TRP A 133 21.72 5.34 4.29
CA TRP A 133 20.37 5.89 4.17
C TRP A 133 19.42 5.10 5.06
N GLU A 134 18.60 5.82 5.82
CA GLU A 134 17.50 5.25 6.58
C GLU A 134 16.21 5.45 5.78
N ILE A 135 15.52 4.36 5.55
CA ILE A 135 14.27 4.31 4.78
C ILE A 135 13.22 3.70 5.69
N GLU A 136 12.30 4.54 6.15
CA GLU A 136 11.24 4.12 7.07
C GLU A 136 9.93 3.97 6.30
N PHE A 137 9.35 2.77 6.36
CA PHE A 137 8.06 2.49 5.75
C PHE A 137 6.91 3.11 6.54
N PRO A 138 5.86 3.61 5.88
CA PRO A 138 4.67 4.08 6.58
C PRO A 138 3.96 2.93 7.29
N GLN A 139 3.14 3.26 8.27
CA GLN A 139 2.16 2.34 8.82
C GLN A 139 0.93 2.35 7.91
N SER A 140 0.70 1.25 7.20
CA SER A 140 -0.27 1.20 6.12
C SER A 140 -1.41 0.24 6.43
N CYS A 141 -2.62 0.56 5.96
CA CYS A 141 -3.78 -0.33 6.04
C CYS A 141 -4.68 -0.20 4.81
N VAL A 142 -5.46 -1.26 4.56
CA VAL A 142 -6.48 -1.29 3.52
C VAL A 142 -7.87 -1.36 4.13
N LEU A 143 -8.71 -0.39 3.82
CA LEU A 143 -10.11 -0.33 4.22
C LEU A 143 -10.99 -0.92 3.12
N TYR A 144 -11.59 -2.07 3.36
CA TYR A 144 -12.64 -2.63 2.50
C TYR A 144 -14.01 -2.12 2.93
N ILE A 145 -14.66 -1.38 2.04
CA ILE A 145 -15.95 -0.73 2.29
C ILE A 145 -17.16 -1.61 1.95
N ARG A 146 -16.98 -2.62 1.13
CA ARG A 146 -18.00 -3.63 0.84
C ARG A 146 -17.76 -4.91 1.63
N ASN A 147 -18.81 -5.70 1.78
CA ASN A 147 -18.70 -6.99 2.44
C ASN A 147 -18.10 -8.01 1.47
N HIS A 148 -16.94 -8.51 1.83
CA HIS A 148 -16.28 -9.60 1.12
C HIS A 148 -16.23 -10.83 2.04
N ARG A 149 -16.81 -11.94 1.58
CA ARG A 149 -16.65 -13.21 2.28
C ARG A 149 -15.19 -13.64 2.20
N SER A 150 -14.60 -14.01 3.32
CA SER A 150 -13.23 -14.58 3.39
C SER A 150 -12.08 -13.62 3.12
N LEU A 151 -12.15 -12.35 3.55
CA LEU A 151 -10.95 -11.55 3.64
C LEU A 151 -10.14 -11.97 4.89
N PRO A 152 -8.81 -12.12 4.76
CA PRO A 152 -7.92 -12.35 5.91
C PRO A 152 -7.83 -11.08 6.77
N ASP A 153 -7.14 -11.16 7.91
CA ASP A 153 -6.90 -9.99 8.75
C ASP A 153 -5.74 -9.12 8.21
N PHE A 154 -4.90 -9.70 7.36
CA PHE A 154 -3.74 -9.03 6.75
C PHE A 154 -3.59 -9.43 5.29
N HIS A 155 -3.20 -8.49 4.46
CA HIS A 155 -2.48 -8.80 3.23
C HIS A 155 -1.03 -9.06 3.58
N GLU A 156 -0.43 -10.10 2.98
CA GLU A 156 0.93 -10.50 3.33
C GLU A 156 1.76 -10.81 2.08
N ALA A 157 3.01 -10.32 2.07
CA ALA A 157 4.04 -10.70 1.10
C ALA A 157 5.35 -11.07 1.82
N ILE A 158 6.14 -11.94 1.21
CA ILE A 158 7.49 -12.28 1.67
C ILE A 158 8.49 -11.77 0.64
N VAL A 159 9.22 -10.73 1.02
CA VAL A 159 10.33 -10.19 0.23
C VAL A 159 11.57 -11.04 0.51
N LYS A 160 12.18 -11.58 -0.55
CA LYS A 160 13.38 -12.41 -0.45
C LYS A 160 14.54 -11.71 -1.13
N PHE A 161 15.66 -11.59 -0.44
CA PHE A 161 16.89 -11.01 -0.95
C PHE A 161 17.84 -12.11 -1.45
N ALA A 162 18.73 -11.76 -2.37
CA ALA A 162 19.67 -12.69 -2.98
C ALA A 162 20.66 -13.32 -1.97
N ASP A 163 20.96 -12.62 -0.87
CA ASP A 163 21.78 -13.10 0.24
C ASP A 163 21.06 -14.06 1.20
N GLY A 164 19.79 -14.37 0.92
CA GLY A 164 18.94 -15.26 1.70
C GLY A 164 18.14 -14.60 2.79
N GLN A 165 18.29 -13.30 3.02
CA GLN A 165 17.42 -12.56 3.94
C GLN A 165 15.98 -12.58 3.46
N LYS A 166 15.04 -12.55 4.42
CA LYS A 166 13.60 -12.50 4.15
C LYS A 166 12.94 -11.50 5.08
N ILE A 167 12.11 -10.65 4.51
CA ILE A 167 11.28 -9.73 5.27
C ILE A 167 9.82 -10.10 5.00
N ARG A 168 9.03 -10.16 6.07
CA ARG A 168 7.59 -10.32 6.00
C ARG A 168 6.94 -8.96 6.04
N TYR A 169 6.34 -8.56 4.92
CA TYR A 169 5.56 -7.34 4.79
C TYR A 169 4.09 -7.66 5.00
N ARG A 170 3.44 -6.96 5.95
CA ARG A 170 2.04 -7.16 6.31
C ARG A 170 1.31 -5.83 6.34
N VAL A 171 0.13 -5.83 5.74
CA VAL A 171 -0.78 -4.68 5.74
C VAL A 171 -2.11 -5.12 6.38
N PRO A 172 -2.51 -4.54 7.51
CA PRO A 172 -3.79 -4.85 8.15
C PRO A 172 -4.97 -4.50 7.24
N ILE A 173 -6.01 -5.32 7.35
CA ILE A 173 -7.26 -5.16 6.62
C ILE A 173 -8.37 -4.76 7.58
N ILE A 174 -9.06 -3.68 7.24
CA ILE A 174 -10.26 -3.24 7.91
C ILE A 174 -11.45 -3.50 7.00
N GLN A 175 -12.52 -4.05 7.56
CA GLN A 175 -13.77 -4.23 6.85
C GLN A 175 -14.84 -3.32 7.49
N ALA A 176 -15.25 -2.25 6.79
CA ALA A 176 -16.22 -1.30 7.30
C ALA A 176 -17.52 -1.99 7.80
N LYS A 177 -17.93 -3.06 7.14
CA LYS A 177 -19.16 -3.81 7.49
C LYS A 177 -19.07 -4.66 8.76
N LYS A 178 -17.86 -4.85 9.33
CA LYS A 178 -17.70 -5.52 10.65
C LYS A 178 -18.01 -4.58 11.82
N TYR A 179 -18.06 -3.28 11.58
CA TYR A 179 -18.39 -2.29 12.60
C TYR A 179 -19.90 -2.04 12.61
N THR A 180 -20.53 -2.17 13.77
CA THR A 180 -21.92 -1.75 13.95
C THR A 180 -22.00 -0.22 14.03
N VAL A 181 -23.19 0.34 13.76
CA VAL A 181 -23.40 1.78 13.86
C VAL A 181 -23.07 2.29 15.28
N ASP A 182 -23.49 1.54 16.31
CA ASP A 182 -23.19 1.90 17.71
C ASP A 182 -21.69 1.96 17.95
N ARG A 183 -20.94 0.95 17.50
CA ARG A 183 -19.47 0.91 17.62
C ARG A 183 -18.78 2.03 16.85
N ILE A 184 -19.33 2.42 15.69
CA ILE A 184 -18.82 3.57 14.92
C ILE A 184 -18.94 4.85 15.75
N PHE A 185 -20.06 5.07 16.41
CA PHE A 185 -20.24 6.24 17.28
C PHE A 185 -19.43 6.17 18.57
N GLU A 186 -19.39 5.02 19.23
CA GLU A 186 -18.60 4.81 20.46
C GLU A 186 -17.11 5.09 20.24
N ASN A 187 -16.54 4.59 19.11
CA ASN A 187 -15.14 4.75 18.78
C ASN A 187 -14.86 5.94 17.84
N ARG A 188 -15.89 6.76 17.57
CA ARG A 188 -15.81 7.96 16.69
C ARG A 188 -15.29 7.66 15.28
N LEU A 189 -15.52 6.47 14.78
CA LEU A 189 -15.10 6.02 13.43
C LEU A 189 -16.01 6.60 12.34
N LEU A 190 -16.30 7.91 12.39
CA LEU A 190 -17.32 8.56 11.56
C LEU A 190 -17.01 8.47 10.06
N ILE A 191 -15.74 8.30 9.68
CA ILE A 191 -15.36 8.06 8.28
C ILE A 191 -15.99 6.78 7.69
N LEU A 192 -16.38 5.82 8.53
CA LEU A 192 -17.03 4.57 8.13
C LEU A 192 -18.54 4.70 7.93
N LEU A 193 -19.15 5.76 8.46
CA LEU A 193 -20.62 5.93 8.49
C LEU A 193 -21.27 5.94 7.09
N PRO A 194 -20.73 6.61 6.06
CA PRO A 194 -21.32 6.62 4.73
C PRO A 194 -21.53 5.22 4.15
N TYR A 195 -20.62 4.28 4.45
CA TYR A 195 -20.66 2.92 3.90
C TYR A 195 -21.68 2.02 4.59
N HIS A 196 -22.23 2.43 5.72
CA HIS A 196 -23.37 1.77 6.35
C HIS A 196 -24.70 2.24 5.78
N MET A 197 -24.77 3.46 5.30
CA MET A 197 -25.98 4.07 4.75
C MET A 197 -26.18 3.72 3.27
N LEU A 198 -25.11 3.59 2.51
CA LEU A 198 -25.14 3.25 1.10
C LEU A 198 -25.21 1.72 0.95
N ARG A 199 -26.39 1.18 0.64
CA ARG A 199 -26.65 -0.24 0.35
C ARG A 199 -26.92 -0.48 -1.11
#